data_6e8996c8f7a977f0de71fbec320dc79a
#
_entry.id   6e8996c8f7a977f0de71fbec320dc79a
#
_cell.length_a   1.000
_cell.length_b   1.000
_cell.length_c   1.000
_cell.angle_alpha   90.00
_cell.angle_beta   90.00
_cell.angle_gamma   90.00
#
_symmetry.space_group_name_H-M   'P 1'
#
loop_
_entity.id
_entity.type
_entity.pdbx_description
1 polymer ?
#
loop_
_entity_poly.entity_id
_entity_poly.type
_entity_poly.pdbx_seq_one_letter_code
_entity_poly.pdbx_strand_id
1 'polypeptide(L)' 'MPAFIREALEQHDLMEAYRARPPYQRNDYIGWIARAKLQATKDKRLVQMLDELKRRDRYMKMVYRPKQIGE' A
#
# COMPACT_ATOMS: atom_id res chain seq x y z
N MET A 1 3.95 10.91 5.28
CA MET A 1 2.87 9.92 5.29
C MET A 1 1.80 10.34 6.29
N PRO A 2 0.52 10.37 5.90
CA PRO A 2 -0.55 10.64 6.85
C PRO A 2 -0.56 9.66 8.01
N ALA A 3 -0.88 10.16 9.21
CA ALA A 3 -0.83 9.34 10.42
C ALA A 3 -1.74 8.12 10.36
N PHE A 4 -2.94 8.28 9.79
CA PHE A 4 -3.89 7.16 9.74
C PHE A 4 -3.39 5.99 8.88
N ILE A 5 -2.62 6.28 7.84
CA ILE A 5 -2.02 5.24 6.99
C ILE A 5 -0.90 4.53 7.75
N ARG A 6 -0.04 5.31 8.41
CA ARG A 6 1.05 4.73 9.20
C ARG A 6 0.50 3.84 10.32
N GLU A 7 -0.52 4.33 11.02
CA GLU A 7 -1.14 3.55 12.10
C GLU A 7 -1.71 2.23 11.59
N ALA A 8 -2.38 2.26 10.43
CA ALA A 8 -2.92 1.05 9.84
C ALA A 8 -1.82 0.04 9.48
N LEU A 9 -0.73 0.52 8.91
CA LEU A 9 0.41 -0.35 8.56
C LEU A 9 1.01 -0.98 9.81
N GLU A 10 1.14 -0.22 10.89
CA GLU A 10 1.66 -0.73 12.14
C GLU A 10 0.71 -1.74 12.79
N GLN A 11 -0.60 -1.44 12.82
CA GLN A 11 -1.60 -2.33 13.40
C GLN A 11 -1.68 -3.67 12.69
N HIS A 12 -1.49 -3.68 11.38
CA HIS A 12 -1.56 -4.90 10.57
C HIS A 12 -0.20 -5.55 10.34
N ASP A 13 0.84 -5.00 10.96
CA ASP A 13 2.21 -5.50 10.81
C ASP A 13 2.66 -5.57 9.36
N LEU A 14 2.35 -4.51 8.60
CA LEU A 14 2.65 -4.43 7.17
C LEU A 14 3.66 -3.35 6.82
N MET A 15 4.29 -2.75 7.82
CA MET A 15 5.25 -1.67 7.56
C MET A 15 6.44 -2.16 6.74
N GLU A 16 6.95 -3.34 7.03
CA GLU A 16 8.05 -3.90 6.24
C GLU A 16 7.65 -4.20 4.81
N ALA A 17 6.44 -4.76 4.63
CA ALA A 17 5.92 -5.03 3.29
C ALA A 17 5.77 -3.74 2.49
N TYR A 18 5.33 -2.67 3.14
CA TYR A 18 5.22 -1.36 2.52
C TYR A 18 6.61 -0.83 2.11
N ARG A 19 7.57 -0.91 3.01
CA ARG A 19 8.94 -0.43 2.75
C ARG A 19 9.64 -1.24 1.65
N ALA A 20 9.26 -2.48 1.48
CA ALA A 20 9.83 -3.34 0.43
C ALA A 20 9.34 -2.97 -0.96
N ARG A 21 8.25 -2.19 -1.08
CA ARG A 21 7.76 -1.74 -2.36
C ARG A 21 8.66 -0.66 -2.95
N PRO A 22 8.78 -0.59 -4.28
CA PRO A 22 9.54 0.50 -4.91
C PRO A 22 9.00 1.88 -4.52
N PRO A 23 9.85 2.91 -4.49
CA PRO A 23 9.41 4.26 -4.09
C PRO A 23 8.21 4.77 -4.88
N TYR A 24 8.13 4.50 -6.19
CA TYR A 24 7.01 4.98 -6.99
C TYR A 24 5.68 4.36 -6.53
N GLN A 25 5.70 3.08 -6.14
CA GLN A 25 4.48 2.42 -5.64
C GLN A 25 4.06 2.98 -4.29
N ARG A 26 5.02 3.21 -3.40
CA ARG A 26 4.73 3.80 -2.11
C ARG A 26 4.11 5.18 -2.25
N ASN A 27 4.69 6.01 -3.11
CA ASN A 27 4.15 7.35 -3.37
C ASN A 27 2.78 7.29 -4.00
N ASP A 28 2.56 6.35 -4.93
CA ASP A 28 1.25 6.20 -5.58
C ASP A 28 0.16 5.81 -4.58
N TYR A 29 0.44 4.87 -3.68
CA TYR A 29 -0.52 4.47 -2.66
C TYR A 29 -0.89 5.65 -1.77
N ILE A 30 0.10 6.35 -1.24
CA ILE A 30 -0.14 7.47 -0.32
C ILE A 30 -0.93 8.57 -1.03
N GLY A 31 -0.52 8.97 -2.22
CA GLY A 31 -1.22 9.99 -2.99
C GLY A 31 -2.64 9.59 -3.36
N TRP A 32 -2.82 8.35 -3.77
CA TRP A 32 -4.13 7.82 -4.16
C TRP A 32 -5.11 7.81 -2.98
N ILE A 33 -4.66 7.36 -1.81
CA ILE A 33 -5.49 7.35 -0.61
C ILE A 33 -5.78 8.78 -0.16
N ALA A 34 -4.76 9.62 -0.11
CA ALA A 34 -4.89 10.99 0.40
C ALA A 34 -5.78 11.87 -0.49
N ARG A 35 -5.83 11.60 -1.79
CA ARG A 35 -6.63 12.40 -2.73
C ARG A 35 -8.12 12.08 -2.69
N ALA A 36 -8.53 11.02 -2.05
CA ALA A 36 -9.94 10.71 -1.92
C ALA A 36 -10.62 11.80 -1.08
N LYS A 37 -11.78 12.27 -1.55
CA LYS A 37 -12.50 13.35 -0.87
C LYS A 37 -13.31 12.84 0.32
N LEU A 38 -13.90 11.67 0.17
CA LEU A 38 -14.74 11.09 1.21
C LEU A 38 -13.95 10.15 2.10
N GLN A 39 -14.22 10.17 3.39
CA GLN A 39 -13.55 9.27 4.32
C GLN A 39 -13.81 7.81 3.98
N ALA A 40 -15.04 7.47 3.57
CA ALA A 40 -15.37 6.12 3.16
C ALA A 40 -14.49 5.64 1.99
N THR A 41 -14.20 6.52 1.04
CA THR A 41 -13.32 6.20 -0.08
C THR A 41 -11.88 6.04 0.37
N LYS A 42 -11.41 6.90 1.28
CA LYS A 42 -10.07 6.76 1.85
C LYS A 42 -9.92 5.42 2.55
N ASP A 43 -10.91 5.04 3.35
CA ASP A 43 -10.89 3.77 4.07
C ASP A 43 -10.88 2.59 3.11
N LYS A 44 -11.67 2.64 2.05
CA LYS A 44 -11.72 1.59 1.04
C LYS A 44 -10.38 1.44 0.33
N ARG A 45 -9.76 2.56 -0.04
CA ARG A 45 -8.46 2.55 -0.69
C ARG A 45 -7.37 2.05 0.24
N LEU A 46 -7.44 2.42 1.52
CA LEU A 46 -6.50 1.94 2.53
C LEU A 46 -6.60 0.42 2.67
N VAL A 47 -7.81 -0.12 2.75
CA VAL A 47 -8.03 -1.56 2.84
C VAL A 47 -7.46 -2.28 1.62
N GLN A 48 -7.65 -1.71 0.43
CA GLN A 48 -7.06 -2.29 -0.78
C GLN A 48 -5.54 -2.34 -0.71
N MET A 49 -4.91 -1.25 -0.27
CA MET A 49 -3.45 -1.24 -0.10
C MET A 49 -3.00 -2.32 0.88
N LEU A 50 -3.66 -2.42 2.04
CA LEU A 50 -3.30 -3.41 3.04
C LEU A 50 -3.42 -4.84 2.49
N ASP A 51 -4.49 -5.11 1.75
CA ASP A 51 -4.69 -6.42 1.13
C ASP A 51 -3.60 -6.73 0.11
N GLU A 52 -3.26 -5.76 -0.74
CA GLU A 52 -2.22 -5.94 -1.75
C GLU A 52 -0.85 -6.15 -1.12
N LEU A 53 -0.56 -5.45 -0.02
CA LEU A 53 0.69 -5.65 0.71
C LEU A 53 0.77 -7.04 1.32
N LYS A 54 -0.34 -7.56 1.83
CA LYS A 54 -0.38 -8.93 2.36
C LYS A 54 -0.10 -9.96 1.27
N ARG A 55 -0.62 -9.73 0.09
CA ARG A 55 -0.45 -10.65 -1.05
C ARG A 55 0.93 -10.54 -1.68
N ARG A 56 1.58 -9.40 -1.56
CA ARG A 56 2.91 -9.08 -2.09
C ARG A 56 3.03 -9.11 -3.62
N ASP A 57 2.16 -9.84 -4.32
CA ASP A 57 2.19 -9.94 -5.78
C ASP A 57 1.13 -9.09 -6.46
N ARG A 58 0.56 -8.12 -5.75
CA ARG A 58 -0.48 -7.23 -6.27
C ARG A 58 -0.07 -5.77 -6.12
N TYR A 59 -0.44 -4.99 -7.11
CA TYR A 59 -0.28 -3.55 -7.08
C TYR A 59 -1.39 -2.92 -7.91
N MET A 60 -2.24 -2.11 -7.27
CA MET A 60 -3.41 -1.45 -7.90
C MET A 60 -4.27 -2.44 -8.68
N LYS A 61 -4.56 -3.58 -8.06
CA LYS A 61 -5.34 -4.70 -8.61
C LYS A 61 -4.69 -5.42 -9.79
N MET A 62 -3.45 -5.05 -10.10
CA MET A 62 -2.69 -5.72 -11.16
C MET A 62 -1.69 -6.70 -10.54
N VAL A 63 -1.38 -7.76 -11.28
CA VAL A 63 -0.33 -8.67 -10.86
C VAL A 63 1.00 -7.91 -10.88
N TYR A 64 1.72 -7.99 -9.78
CA TYR A 64 3.04 -7.38 -9.64
C TYR A 64 4.01 -8.44 -9.14
N ARG A 65 5.08 -8.67 -9.87
CA ARG A 65 6.10 -9.62 -9.46
C ARG A 65 7.31 -8.86 -8.93
N PRO A 66 7.56 -8.95 -7.61
CA PRO A 66 8.75 -8.32 -7.07
C PRO A 66 9.98 -8.86 -7.75
N LYS A 67 10.93 -7.96 -8.03
CA LYS A 67 12.20 -8.37 -8.60
C LYS A 67 12.98 -9.15 -7.56
N GLN A 68 13.39 -10.38 -7.92
CA GLN A 68 14.13 -11.22 -7.00
C GLN A 68 15.62 -11.15 -7.29
N ILE A 69 16.39 -11.35 -6.24
CA ILE A 69 17.86 -11.40 -6.38
C ILE A 69 18.22 -12.62 -7.20
N GLY A 70 19.05 -12.43 -8.21
CA GLY A 70 19.50 -13.51 -9.06
C GLY A 70 18.70 -13.74 -10.34
N GLU A 71 17.67 -12.94 -10.56
CA GLU A 71 16.94 -12.99 -11.82
C GLU A 71 17.52 -12.02 -12.84
#